data_d1a27d988caadf2fb8f45cae6969b104
#
_entry.id   d1a27d988caadf2fb8f45cae6969b104
#
_cell.length_a   1.000
_cell.length_b   1.000
_cell.length_c   1.000
_cell.angle_alpha   90.00
_cell.angle_beta   90.00
_cell.angle_gamma   90.00
#
_symmetry.space_group_name_H-M   'P 1'
#
loop_
_entity.id
_entity.type
_entity.pdbx_description
1 polymer ?
#
loop_
_entity_poly.entity_id
_entity_poly.type
_entity_poly.pdbx_seq_one_letter_code
_entity_poly.pdbx_strand_id
1 'polypeptide(L)'
;MTDKYLEQYERMQRSYDRFREINSRLADKVSSDYEDDVYAFFMHCYHLKDWIKNDASVKSRMQNLGTDVEQFINESEALSLCADLCNSLKRLELDGSHSSEPPRVFGRKRYHYQLNIGSRSSIKLQWVVQRTSKPPIDALELATECIAEWDKFLQRLKSQIL
;
A
#
# COMPACT_ATOMS: atom_id res chain seq x y z
N MET A 1 -9.78 25.45 -8.22
CA MET A 1 -10.00 24.09 -8.74
C MET A 1 -9.21 23.14 -7.86
N THR A 2 -9.87 22.26 -7.16
CA THR A 2 -9.18 21.35 -6.23
C THR A 2 -8.53 20.24 -7.06
N ASP A 3 -7.26 19.97 -6.85
CA ASP A 3 -6.55 18.88 -7.54
C ASP A 3 -7.17 17.53 -7.16
N LYS A 4 -7.72 16.82 -8.13
CA LYS A 4 -8.48 15.58 -7.89
C LYS A 4 -7.62 14.44 -7.30
N TYR A 5 -6.32 14.43 -7.60
CA TYR A 5 -5.40 13.45 -7.02
C TYR A 5 -5.30 13.55 -5.50
N LEU A 6 -5.58 14.74 -4.91
CA LEU A 6 -5.60 14.93 -3.47
C LEU A 6 -6.69 14.10 -2.79
N GLU A 7 -7.86 13.94 -3.43
CA GLU A 7 -8.92 13.06 -2.91
C GLU A 7 -8.43 11.61 -2.75
N GLN A 8 -7.68 11.12 -3.74
CA GLN A 8 -7.13 9.76 -3.70
C GLN A 8 -6.01 9.64 -2.66
N TYR A 9 -5.16 10.65 -2.54
CA TYR A 9 -4.14 10.72 -1.51
C TYR A 9 -4.77 10.68 -0.11
N GLU A 10 -5.82 11.44 0.13
CA GLU A 10 -6.55 11.42 1.41
C GLU A 10 -7.23 10.06 1.69
N ARG A 11 -7.75 9.37 0.66
CA ARG A 11 -8.26 7.99 0.81
C ARG A 11 -7.17 7.04 1.23
N MET A 12 -5.98 7.14 0.64
CA MET A 12 -4.81 6.37 1.02
C MET A 12 -4.44 6.63 2.49
N GLN A 13 -4.39 7.89 2.92
CA GLN A 13 -4.08 8.23 4.30
C GLN A 13 -5.12 7.70 5.29
N ARG A 14 -6.42 7.83 5.01
CA ARG A 14 -7.48 7.26 5.86
C ARG A 14 -7.37 5.73 5.95
N SER A 15 -7.00 5.06 4.87
CA SER A 15 -6.77 3.61 4.88
C SER A 15 -5.53 3.24 5.69
N TYR A 16 -4.47 4.05 5.63
CA TYR A 16 -3.29 3.89 6.47
C TYR A 16 -3.61 4.03 7.96
N ASP A 17 -4.40 5.00 8.35
CA ASP A 17 -4.79 5.21 9.74
C ASP A 17 -5.56 3.99 10.29
N ARG A 18 -6.51 3.45 9.51
CA ARG A 18 -7.21 2.20 9.89
C ARG A 18 -6.25 1.02 9.97
N PHE A 19 -5.34 0.89 9.01
CA PHE A 19 -4.33 -0.16 9.03
C PHE A 19 -3.42 -0.06 10.26
N ARG A 20 -2.95 1.13 10.61
CA ARG A 20 -2.12 1.37 11.79
C ARG A 20 -2.83 1.01 13.09
N GLU A 21 -4.14 1.24 13.18
CA GLU A 21 -4.95 0.86 14.34
C GLU A 21 -5.02 -0.65 14.58
N ILE A 22 -4.88 -1.48 13.56
CA ILE A 22 -4.89 -2.94 13.68
C ILE A 22 -3.78 -3.42 14.63
N ASN A 23 -2.60 -2.82 14.55
CA ASN A 23 -1.46 -3.18 15.37
C ASN A 23 -1.58 -2.72 16.83
N SER A 24 -2.50 -1.79 17.13
CA SER A 24 -2.69 -1.21 18.45
C SER A 24 -3.86 -1.81 19.24
N ARG A 25 -4.74 -2.58 18.58
CA ARG A 25 -5.93 -3.16 19.21
C ARG A 25 -5.73 -4.64 19.53
N LEU A 26 -6.13 -5.02 20.76
CA LEU A 26 -6.46 -6.40 21.12
C LEU A 26 -7.60 -6.88 20.22
N ALA A 27 -7.54 -8.13 19.79
CA ALA A 27 -8.36 -8.75 18.75
C ALA A 27 -9.87 -8.77 19.01
N ASP A 28 -10.53 -7.63 18.96
CA ASP A 28 -11.99 -7.51 19.09
C ASP A 28 -12.73 -7.69 17.75
N LYS A 29 -12.00 -7.73 16.62
CA LYS A 29 -12.57 -7.88 15.26
C LYS A 29 -12.13 -9.18 14.61
N VAL A 30 -12.96 -9.68 13.71
CA VAL A 30 -12.65 -10.83 12.86
C VAL A 30 -11.43 -10.49 11.98
N SER A 31 -10.52 -11.45 11.83
CA SER A 31 -9.26 -11.24 11.09
C SER A 31 -9.45 -10.82 9.61
N SER A 32 -10.61 -11.12 9.00
CA SER A 32 -10.98 -10.70 7.65
C SER A 32 -11.14 -9.20 7.51
N ASP A 33 -11.71 -8.51 8.51
CA ASP A 33 -11.92 -7.06 8.46
C ASP A 33 -10.57 -6.31 8.43
N TYR A 34 -9.57 -6.87 9.11
CA TYR A 34 -8.21 -6.33 9.09
C TYR A 34 -7.52 -6.53 7.73
N GLU A 35 -7.79 -7.65 7.08
CA GLU A 35 -7.29 -7.96 5.75
C GLU A 35 -7.79 -6.95 4.72
N ASP A 36 -9.07 -6.64 4.77
CA ASP A 36 -9.69 -5.66 3.88
C ASP A 36 -9.08 -4.27 4.05
N ASP A 37 -8.78 -3.85 5.28
CA ASP A 37 -8.11 -2.57 5.54
C ASP A 37 -6.68 -2.53 4.99
N VAL A 38 -5.92 -3.62 5.10
CA VAL A 38 -4.58 -3.75 4.52
C VAL A 38 -4.64 -3.65 2.99
N TYR A 39 -5.53 -4.42 2.36
CA TYR A 39 -5.69 -4.39 0.92
C TYR A 39 -6.20 -3.05 0.41
N ALA A 40 -7.14 -2.43 1.11
CA ALA A 40 -7.63 -1.10 0.76
C ALA A 40 -6.50 -0.07 0.74
N PHE A 41 -5.57 -0.11 1.70
CA PHE A 41 -4.42 0.78 1.70
C PHE A 41 -3.57 0.61 0.44
N PHE A 42 -3.11 -0.61 0.15
CA PHE A 42 -2.23 -0.85 -0.99
C PHE A 42 -2.90 -0.56 -2.33
N MET A 43 -4.19 -0.86 -2.46
CA MET A 43 -4.98 -0.50 -3.65
C MET A 43 -5.09 1.02 -3.82
N HIS A 44 -5.37 1.77 -2.77
CA HIS A 44 -5.42 3.24 -2.85
C HIS A 44 -4.05 3.84 -3.15
N CYS A 45 -3.00 3.29 -2.56
CA CYS A 45 -1.62 3.68 -2.79
C CYS A 45 -1.21 3.49 -4.26
N TYR A 46 -1.49 2.34 -4.83
CA TYR A 46 -1.15 2.04 -6.22
C TYR A 46 -1.99 2.86 -7.22
N HIS A 47 -3.26 3.04 -6.95
CA HIS A 47 -4.14 3.81 -7.83
C HIS A 47 -3.88 5.31 -7.81
N LEU A 48 -3.17 5.84 -6.82
CA LEU A 48 -2.81 7.25 -6.77
C LEU A 48 -2.09 7.71 -8.04
N LYS A 49 -1.26 6.86 -8.64
CA LYS A 49 -0.60 7.12 -9.91
C LYS A 49 -1.57 7.48 -11.04
N ASP A 50 -2.69 6.76 -11.12
CA ASP A 50 -3.67 6.96 -12.18
C ASP A 50 -4.45 8.27 -11.97
N TRP A 51 -4.71 8.62 -10.72
CA TRP A 51 -5.33 9.90 -10.38
C TRP A 51 -4.42 11.07 -10.73
N ILE A 52 -3.12 10.99 -10.40
CA ILE A 52 -2.12 12.01 -10.77
C ILE A 52 -2.03 12.13 -12.30
N LYS A 53 -1.86 11.01 -13.00
CA LYS A 53 -1.74 10.99 -14.47
C LYS A 53 -2.97 11.53 -15.20
N ASN A 54 -4.15 11.38 -14.62
CA ASN A 54 -5.41 11.82 -15.23
C ASN A 54 -5.95 13.15 -14.69
N ASP A 55 -5.26 13.76 -13.74
CA ASP A 55 -5.63 15.09 -13.25
C ASP A 55 -5.35 16.16 -14.32
N ALA A 56 -6.41 16.86 -14.75
CA ALA A 56 -6.31 17.87 -15.80
C ALA A 56 -5.43 19.06 -15.38
N SER A 57 -5.43 19.41 -14.09
CA SER A 57 -4.63 20.51 -13.55
C SER A 57 -3.14 20.19 -13.61
N VAL A 58 -2.79 18.92 -13.38
CA VAL A 58 -1.40 18.44 -13.44
C VAL A 58 -0.95 18.26 -14.90
N LYS A 59 -1.79 17.62 -15.73
CA LYS A 59 -1.52 17.44 -17.17
C LYS A 59 -1.20 18.72 -17.93
N SER A 60 -1.90 19.79 -17.60
CA SER A 60 -1.69 21.09 -18.27
C SER A 60 -0.31 21.72 -17.96
N ARG A 61 0.36 21.25 -16.93
CA ARG A 61 1.60 21.83 -16.40
C ARG A 61 2.85 20.95 -16.63
N MET A 62 2.68 19.66 -16.87
CA MET A 62 3.76 18.69 -17.03
C MET A 62 3.60 17.88 -18.33
N GLN A 63 4.55 18.05 -19.26
CA GLN A 63 4.50 17.36 -20.57
C GLN A 63 4.73 15.85 -20.48
N ASN A 64 5.57 15.39 -19.56
CA ASN A 64 5.98 13.99 -19.44
C ASN A 64 5.44 13.29 -18.18
N LEU A 65 4.36 13.81 -17.61
CA LEU A 65 3.83 13.36 -16.32
C LEU A 65 3.64 11.84 -16.23
N GLY A 66 3.08 11.23 -17.28
CA GLY A 66 2.84 9.79 -17.28
C GLY A 66 4.13 8.98 -17.15
N THR A 67 5.16 9.35 -17.88
CA THR A 67 6.49 8.72 -17.82
C THR A 67 7.17 9.00 -16.50
N ASP A 68 7.10 10.22 -16.00
CA ASP A 68 7.74 10.62 -14.75
C ASP A 68 7.15 9.88 -13.53
N VAL A 69 5.82 9.70 -13.48
CA VAL A 69 5.15 8.92 -12.43
C VAL A 69 5.55 7.44 -12.47
N GLU A 70 5.55 6.83 -13.66
CA GLU A 70 5.91 5.40 -13.80
C GLU A 70 7.39 5.18 -13.48
N GLN A 71 8.28 6.07 -13.93
CA GLN A 71 9.69 5.98 -13.59
C GLN A 71 9.93 6.13 -12.09
N PHE A 72 9.27 7.07 -11.45
CA PHE A 72 9.36 7.25 -9.99
C PHE A 72 8.93 5.99 -9.22
N ILE A 73 7.84 5.34 -9.64
CA ILE A 73 7.38 4.07 -9.04
C ILE A 73 8.43 2.98 -9.23
N ASN A 74 8.98 2.86 -10.44
CA ASN A 74 9.96 1.81 -10.76
C ASN A 74 11.29 2.00 -10.02
N GLU A 75 11.68 3.23 -9.73
CA GLU A 75 12.89 3.56 -8.96
C GLU A 75 12.71 3.42 -7.45
N SER A 76 11.47 3.44 -6.95
CA SER A 76 11.15 3.25 -5.54
C SER A 76 10.93 1.78 -5.22
N GLU A 77 11.74 1.19 -4.37
CA GLU A 77 11.57 -0.21 -3.93
C GLU A 77 10.19 -0.42 -3.27
N ALA A 78 9.76 0.52 -2.42
CA ALA A 78 8.48 0.43 -1.71
C ALA A 78 7.28 0.50 -2.68
N LEU A 79 7.29 1.45 -3.62
CA LEU A 79 6.19 1.60 -4.57
C LEU A 79 6.17 0.49 -5.62
N SER A 80 7.32 -0.01 -6.05
CA SER A 80 7.40 -1.19 -6.92
C SER A 80 6.83 -2.43 -6.23
N LEU A 81 7.16 -2.63 -4.97
CA LEU A 81 6.63 -3.76 -4.18
C LEU A 81 5.11 -3.63 -3.95
N CYS A 82 4.62 -2.42 -3.72
CA CYS A 82 3.19 -2.13 -3.66
C CYS A 82 2.48 -2.49 -4.98
N ALA A 83 3.06 -2.12 -6.11
CA ALA A 83 2.53 -2.44 -7.44
C ALA A 83 2.47 -3.96 -7.66
N ASP A 84 3.52 -4.70 -7.31
CA ASP A 84 3.57 -6.16 -7.44
C ASP A 84 2.54 -6.83 -6.54
N LEU A 85 2.37 -6.36 -5.32
CA LEU A 85 1.35 -6.85 -4.39
C LEU A 85 -0.07 -6.65 -4.95
N CYS A 86 -0.38 -5.45 -5.47
CA CYS A 86 -1.68 -5.16 -6.07
C CYS A 86 -1.95 -6.01 -7.32
N ASN A 87 -0.93 -6.23 -8.15
CA ASN A 87 -1.04 -7.08 -9.34
C ASN A 87 -1.26 -8.55 -8.96
N SER A 88 -0.61 -9.04 -7.90
CA SER A 88 -0.85 -10.37 -7.34
C SER A 88 -2.29 -10.55 -6.88
N LEU A 89 -2.84 -9.57 -6.16
CA LEU A 89 -4.23 -9.60 -5.68
C LEU A 89 -5.24 -9.64 -6.81
N LYS A 90 -5.03 -8.86 -7.87
CA LYS A 90 -5.87 -8.88 -9.08
C LYS A 90 -5.89 -10.26 -9.76
N ARG A 91 -4.75 -10.94 -9.80
CA ARG A 91 -4.66 -12.27 -10.41
C ARG A 91 -5.40 -13.33 -9.60
N LEU A 92 -5.38 -13.24 -8.27
CA LEU A 92 -6.16 -14.12 -7.41
C LEU A 92 -7.67 -13.93 -7.57
N GLU A 93 -8.11 -12.70 -7.85
CA GLU A 93 -9.52 -12.40 -8.12
C GLU A 93 -9.95 -12.77 -9.54
N LEU A 94 -9.05 -12.65 -10.53
CA LEU A 94 -9.36 -12.83 -11.95
C LEU A 94 -9.02 -14.24 -12.48
N ASP A 95 -8.03 -14.90 -11.92
CA ASP A 95 -7.50 -16.19 -12.39
C ASP A 95 -7.60 -17.26 -11.30
N GLY A 96 -8.80 -17.66 -10.98
CA GLY A 96 -9.05 -18.78 -10.06
C GLY A 96 -8.50 -20.15 -10.54
N SER A 97 -7.65 -20.25 -11.57
CA SER A 97 -7.28 -21.58 -12.06
C SER A 97 -6.05 -21.76 -12.94
N HIS A 98 -5.30 -20.76 -13.41
CA HIS A 98 -4.38 -21.07 -14.53
C HIS A 98 -2.93 -20.56 -14.48
N SER A 99 -2.41 -19.96 -13.40
CA SER A 99 -0.96 -19.74 -13.36
C SER A 99 -0.26 -20.82 -12.53
N SER A 100 0.56 -21.61 -13.20
CA SER A 100 1.43 -22.62 -12.58
C SER A 100 2.61 -22.03 -11.77
N GLU A 101 2.78 -20.70 -11.77
CA GLU A 101 3.79 -20.03 -11.00
C GLU A 101 3.17 -19.34 -9.78
N PRO A 102 3.70 -19.56 -8.56
CA PRO A 102 3.25 -18.83 -7.38
C PRO A 102 3.49 -17.34 -7.58
N PRO A 103 2.61 -16.47 -7.07
CA PRO A 103 2.82 -15.03 -7.17
C PRO A 103 4.15 -14.67 -6.50
N ARG A 104 4.96 -13.84 -7.16
CA ARG A 104 6.27 -13.41 -6.66
C ARG A 104 6.19 -12.59 -5.37
N VAL A 105 5.04 -11.99 -5.14
CA VAL A 105 4.75 -11.16 -3.97
C VAL A 105 3.34 -11.45 -3.50
N PHE A 106 3.18 -11.74 -2.21
CA PHE A 106 1.87 -11.98 -1.59
C PHE A 106 1.87 -11.59 -0.11
N GLY A 107 0.71 -11.23 0.40
CA GLY A 107 0.51 -10.96 1.81
C GLY A 107 0.29 -12.22 2.64
N ARG A 108 0.81 -12.25 3.85
CA ARG A 108 0.62 -13.34 4.81
C ARG A 108 0.35 -12.80 6.21
N LYS A 109 -0.63 -13.39 6.88
CA LYS A 109 -0.91 -13.11 8.30
C LYS A 109 0.08 -13.85 9.19
N ARG A 110 0.56 -13.18 10.23
CA ARG A 110 1.28 -13.79 11.35
C ARG A 110 0.60 -13.41 12.65
N TYR A 111 0.44 -14.39 13.52
CA TYR A 111 -0.09 -14.19 14.86
C TYR A 111 1.07 -14.26 15.85
N HIS A 112 1.23 -13.23 16.66
CA HIS A 112 2.17 -13.20 17.78
C HIS A 112 1.39 -13.37 19.07
N TYR A 113 1.66 -14.45 19.79
CA TYR A 113 1.09 -14.72 21.10
C TYR A 113 2.08 -14.25 22.17
N GLN A 114 1.65 -13.33 23.02
CA GLN A 114 2.41 -12.92 24.19
C GLN A 114 1.72 -13.48 25.42
N LEU A 115 2.33 -14.51 26.02
CA LEU A 115 1.91 -15.09 27.29
C LEU A 115 2.61 -14.33 28.42
N ASN A 116 1.84 -13.58 29.20
CA ASN A 116 2.35 -12.92 30.39
C ASN A 116 1.86 -13.69 31.62
N ILE A 117 2.80 -14.21 32.43
CA ILE A 117 2.48 -14.85 33.70
C ILE A 117 1.99 -13.79 34.68
N GLY A 118 0.67 -13.83 35.04
CA GLY A 118 0.02 -12.92 35.98
C GLY A 118 -0.66 -11.70 35.39
N SER A 119 -0.69 -11.54 34.04
CA SER A 119 -1.44 -10.51 33.34
C SER A 119 -2.16 -11.07 32.12
N ARG A 120 -3.05 -10.26 31.51
CA ARG A 120 -3.81 -10.69 30.32
C ARG A 120 -2.87 -11.05 29.17
N SER A 121 -3.03 -12.26 28.62
CA SER A 121 -2.37 -12.67 27.38
C SER A 121 -2.85 -11.80 26.23
N SER A 122 -1.94 -11.34 25.40
CA SER A 122 -2.27 -10.55 24.21
C SER A 122 -1.93 -11.32 22.94
N ILE A 123 -2.79 -11.17 21.93
CA ILE A 123 -2.54 -11.67 20.57
C ILE A 123 -2.30 -10.45 19.70
N LYS A 124 -1.14 -10.37 19.07
CA LYS A 124 -0.82 -9.34 18.09
C LYS A 124 -0.91 -9.94 16.69
N LEU A 125 -1.74 -9.33 15.84
CA LEU A 125 -1.81 -9.66 14.42
C LEU A 125 -0.79 -8.81 13.66
N GLN A 126 0.05 -9.47 12.86
CA GLN A 126 1.00 -8.83 11.97
C GLN A 126 0.75 -9.30 10.53
N TRP A 127 0.71 -8.37 9.61
CA TRP A 127 0.74 -8.64 8.18
C TRP A 127 2.15 -8.55 7.65
N VAL A 128 2.54 -9.57 6.89
CA VAL A 128 3.87 -9.67 6.31
C VAL A 128 3.73 -9.85 4.81
N VAL A 129 4.48 -9.06 4.04
CA VAL A 129 4.59 -9.21 2.59
C VAL A 129 5.75 -10.15 2.30
N GLN A 130 5.44 -11.31 1.73
CA GLN A 130 6.42 -12.30 1.29
C GLN A 130 7.01 -11.89 -0.05
N ARG A 131 8.32 -12.07 -0.21
CA ARG A 131 9.07 -11.80 -1.43
C ARG A 131 9.85 -13.06 -1.83
N THR A 132 10.00 -13.30 -3.12
CA THR A 132 10.64 -14.54 -3.61
C THR A 132 12.13 -14.60 -3.32
N SER A 133 12.83 -13.47 -3.44
CA SER A 133 14.30 -13.40 -3.38
C SER A 133 14.85 -12.57 -2.23
N LYS A 134 13.98 -11.99 -1.39
CA LYS A 134 14.35 -11.14 -0.27
C LYS A 134 13.59 -11.54 0.99
N PRO A 135 14.09 -11.20 2.18
CA PRO A 135 13.35 -11.41 3.43
C PRO A 135 11.95 -10.78 3.38
N PRO A 136 10.97 -11.34 4.09
CA PRO A 136 9.66 -10.74 4.21
C PRO A 136 9.75 -9.37 4.90
N ILE A 137 8.88 -8.45 4.51
CA ILE A 137 8.76 -7.11 5.11
C ILE A 137 7.43 -6.97 5.86
N ASP A 138 7.44 -6.28 6.99
CA ASP A 138 6.20 -5.90 7.69
C ASP A 138 5.36 -5.01 6.78
N ALA A 139 4.07 -5.33 6.64
CA ALA A 139 3.20 -4.60 5.72
C ALA A 139 2.94 -3.16 6.18
N LEU A 140 2.93 -2.87 7.49
CA LEU A 140 2.80 -1.51 8.00
C LEU A 140 4.07 -0.68 7.76
N GLU A 141 5.25 -1.31 7.87
CA GLU A 141 6.52 -0.68 7.51
C GLU A 141 6.54 -0.32 6.02
N LEU A 142 6.16 -1.27 5.15
CA LEU A 142 6.02 -1.01 3.72
C LEU A 142 5.03 0.11 3.42
N ALA A 143 3.87 0.12 4.09
CA ALA A 143 2.87 1.16 3.92
C ALA A 143 3.40 2.55 4.30
N THR A 144 4.16 2.63 5.39
CA THR A 144 4.80 3.87 5.85
C THR A 144 5.82 4.38 4.83
N GLU A 145 6.64 3.48 4.28
CA GLU A 145 7.59 3.83 3.24
C GLU A 145 6.89 4.30 1.95
N CYS A 146 5.80 3.65 1.55
CA CYS A 146 5.01 4.07 0.39
C CYS A 146 4.46 5.50 0.53
N ILE A 147 3.94 5.85 1.71
CA ILE A 147 3.47 7.22 1.99
C ILE A 147 4.63 8.21 1.86
N ALA A 148 5.78 7.92 2.48
CA ALA A 148 6.94 8.79 2.42
C ALA A 148 7.43 9.01 0.99
N GLU A 149 7.38 7.99 0.13
CA GLU A 149 7.73 8.11 -1.28
C GLU A 149 6.73 8.98 -2.04
N TRP A 150 5.42 8.79 -1.84
CA TRP A 150 4.42 9.65 -2.46
C TRP A 150 4.53 11.11 -2.00
N ASP A 151 4.85 11.35 -0.73
CA ASP A 151 5.07 12.70 -0.21
C ASP A 151 6.23 13.39 -0.95
N LYS A 152 7.33 12.69 -1.18
CA LYS A 152 8.46 13.21 -1.98
C LYS A 152 8.03 13.57 -3.41
N PHE A 153 7.26 12.67 -4.05
CA PHE A 153 6.77 12.92 -5.41
C PHE A 153 5.86 14.15 -5.47
N LEU A 154 4.89 14.24 -4.55
CA LEU A 154 3.93 15.34 -4.51
C LEU A 154 4.61 16.68 -4.16
N GLN A 155 5.67 16.67 -3.34
CA GLN A 155 6.48 17.87 -3.10
C GLN A 155 7.20 18.34 -4.37
N ARG A 156 7.80 17.42 -5.14
CA ARG A 156 8.40 17.75 -6.44
C ARG A 156 7.36 18.30 -7.41
N LEU A 157 6.20 17.66 -7.48
CA LEU A 157 5.09 18.11 -8.30
C LEU A 157 4.68 19.55 -7.99
N LYS A 158 4.54 19.89 -6.71
CA LYS A 158 4.22 21.25 -6.26
C LYS A 158 5.31 22.26 -6.59
N SER A 159 6.59 21.89 -6.46
CA SER A 159 7.72 22.78 -6.73
C SER A 159 7.91 23.08 -8.22
N GLN A 160 7.48 22.20 -9.11
CA GLN A 160 7.51 22.41 -10.57
C GLN A 160 6.32 23.23 -11.08
N ILE A 161 5.34 23.47 -10.22
CA ILE A 161 4.11 24.20 -10.51
C ILE A 161 4.25 25.70 -10.15
N LEU A 162 5.24 26.07 -9.36
CA LEU A 162 5.56 27.46 -9.00
C LEU A 162 6.57 28.07 -9.97
#